data_94ba1a6b7451a4f52702899c8bb4202f
#
_entry.id   94ba1a6b7451a4f52702899c8bb4202f
#
_cell.length_a   1.000
_cell.length_b   1.000
_cell.length_c   1.000
_cell.angle_alpha   90.00
_cell.angle_beta   90.00
_cell.angle_gamma   90.00
#
_symmetry.space_group_name_H-M   'P 1'
#
loop_
_entity.id
_entity.type
_entity.pdbx_description
1 polymer ?
#
loop_
_entity_poly.entity_id
_entity_poly.type
_entity_poly.pdbx_seq_one_letter_code
_entity_poly.pdbx_strand_id
1 'polypeptide(L)'
;VYKRQELYLKYHDEEWGQPVTDDRTLFEFLVLESAQAGLSWITILRKREGYREAFHHFDVEKVAQMTQEDIERLMQYDGIVKNRLKINSTINNAKLFIAIQKEYGSFYKYTLSFFPKQRAIVNNFKTLSQVPATSPESDAMSKDMRKRGFKFFGSTICYAFLQAAGFVNDHLEDCFCKAVR
;
A
#
# COMPACT_ATOMS: atom_id res chain seq x y z
N VAL A 1 -0.54 26.13 0.47
CA VAL A 1 0.55 25.56 -0.31
C VAL A 1 1.58 24.92 0.61
N TYR A 2 2.11 25.62 1.65
CA TYR A 2 3.18 25.13 2.55
C TYR A 2 2.83 23.83 3.30
N LYS A 3 1.66 23.75 3.98
CA LYS A 3 1.23 22.53 4.69
C LYS A 3 1.09 21.28 3.80
N ARG A 4 0.90 21.48 2.49
CA ARG A 4 0.82 20.38 1.52
C ARG A 4 2.19 19.80 1.24
N GLN A 5 3.21 20.67 1.17
CA GLN A 5 4.60 20.25 0.97
C GLN A 5 5.17 19.57 2.22
N GLU A 6 4.90 20.09 3.43
CA GLU A 6 5.37 19.49 4.69
C GLU A 6 4.91 18.04 4.86
N LEU A 7 3.60 17.76 4.65
CA LEU A 7 3.08 16.41 4.80
C LEU A 7 3.71 15.43 3.80
N TYR A 8 3.92 15.89 2.56
CA TYR A 8 4.52 15.06 1.52
C TYR A 8 6.01 14.83 1.77
N LEU A 9 6.74 15.85 2.17
CA LEU A 9 8.16 15.77 2.52
C LEU A 9 8.36 14.84 3.73
N LYS A 10 7.57 15.02 4.79
CA LYS A 10 7.64 14.15 5.95
C LYS A 10 7.40 12.68 5.57
N TYR A 11 6.40 12.39 4.75
CA TYR A 11 6.14 11.03 4.28
C TYR A 11 7.34 10.48 3.49
N HIS A 12 7.91 11.26 2.56
CA HIS A 12 9.08 10.87 1.78
C HIS A 12 10.30 10.63 2.67
N ASP A 13 10.57 11.53 3.61
CA ASP A 13 11.81 11.52 4.39
C ASP A 13 11.78 10.46 5.50
N GLU A 14 10.63 10.18 6.08
CA GLU A 14 10.51 9.33 7.26
C GLU A 14 9.91 7.94 6.99
N GLU A 15 9.08 7.80 5.94
CA GLU A 15 8.30 6.57 5.74
C GLU A 15 8.55 5.89 4.39
N TRP A 16 8.46 6.63 3.28
CA TRP A 16 8.50 6.04 1.94
C TRP A 16 9.81 5.30 1.68
N GLY A 17 9.68 4.02 1.26
CA GLY A 17 10.83 3.15 1.01
C GLY A 17 11.52 2.62 2.28
N GLN A 18 11.00 2.89 3.49
CA GLN A 18 11.50 2.23 4.71
C GLN A 18 11.08 0.76 4.70
N PRO A 19 11.98 -0.18 5.07
CA PRO A 19 11.63 -1.59 5.15
C PRO A 19 10.51 -1.84 6.16
N VAL A 20 9.35 -2.32 5.69
CA VAL A 20 8.23 -2.69 6.52
C VAL A 20 8.11 -4.20 6.55
N THR A 21 8.15 -4.77 7.75
CA THR A 21 8.08 -6.23 7.96
C THR A 21 6.83 -6.68 8.70
N ASP A 22 6.14 -5.75 9.37
CA ASP A 22 4.90 -6.07 10.07
C ASP A 22 3.68 -6.01 9.16
N ASP A 23 2.84 -7.01 9.27
CA ASP A 23 1.70 -7.20 8.37
C ASP A 23 0.60 -6.14 8.56
N ARG A 24 0.49 -5.50 9.73
CA ARG A 24 -0.49 -4.42 9.95
C ARG A 24 -0.15 -3.20 9.11
N THR A 25 1.11 -2.77 9.13
CA THR A 25 1.59 -1.66 8.31
C THR A 25 1.54 -2.00 6.82
N LEU A 26 1.85 -3.25 6.45
CA LEU A 26 1.69 -3.71 5.06
C LEU A 26 0.22 -3.66 4.62
N PHE A 27 -0.72 -4.03 5.48
CA PHE A 27 -2.14 -3.90 5.17
C PHE A 27 -2.59 -2.44 5.08
N GLU A 28 -2.07 -1.55 5.94
CA GLU A 28 -2.29 -0.09 5.83
C GLU A 28 -1.87 0.42 4.45
N PHE A 29 -0.63 0.13 4.00
CA PHE A 29 -0.16 0.56 2.69
C PHE A 29 -0.98 -0.04 1.55
N LEU A 30 -1.34 -1.32 1.63
CA LEU A 30 -2.19 -1.97 0.62
C LEU A 30 -3.53 -1.23 0.47
N VAL A 31 -4.18 -0.88 1.58
CA VAL A 31 -5.45 -0.15 1.58
C VAL A 31 -5.29 1.26 1.02
N LEU A 32 -4.27 2.00 1.47
CA LEU A 32 -4.06 3.38 1.05
C LEU A 32 -3.68 3.49 -0.43
N GLU A 33 -2.81 2.62 -0.93
CA GLU A 33 -2.44 2.56 -2.34
C GLU A 33 -3.64 2.16 -3.23
N SER A 34 -4.43 1.19 -2.78
CA SER A 34 -5.68 0.82 -3.48
C SER A 34 -6.68 1.98 -3.49
N ALA A 35 -6.78 2.73 -2.40
CA ALA A 35 -7.65 3.90 -2.30
C ALA A 35 -7.21 5.05 -3.21
N GLN A 36 -5.93 5.15 -3.52
CA GLN A 36 -5.37 6.19 -4.40
C GLN A 36 -5.85 6.06 -5.86
N ALA A 37 -6.29 4.90 -6.31
CA ALA A 37 -6.69 4.70 -7.71
C ALA A 37 -7.59 5.85 -8.22
N GLY A 38 -7.11 6.61 -9.21
CA GLY A 38 -7.78 7.78 -9.79
C GLY A 38 -7.67 9.07 -8.96
N LEU A 39 -6.85 9.10 -7.89
CA LEU A 39 -6.66 10.24 -7.00
C LEU A 39 -5.17 10.58 -6.84
N SER A 40 -4.87 11.77 -6.29
CA SER A 40 -3.51 12.14 -5.94
C SER A 40 -3.12 11.54 -4.58
N TRP A 41 -1.84 11.16 -4.42
CA TRP A 41 -1.33 10.61 -3.16
C TRP A 41 -1.53 11.56 -1.97
N ILE A 42 -1.35 12.86 -2.18
CA ILE A 42 -1.58 13.85 -1.11
C ILE A 42 -3.03 13.86 -0.61
N THR A 43 -3.99 13.51 -1.45
CA THR A 43 -5.40 13.37 -1.04
C THR A 43 -5.54 12.21 -0.05
N ILE A 44 -4.86 11.10 -0.30
CA ILE A 44 -4.86 9.93 0.58
C ILE A 44 -4.11 10.22 1.88
N LEU A 45 -2.92 10.83 1.82
CA LEU A 45 -2.16 11.22 3.01
C LEU A 45 -2.97 12.10 3.97
N ARG A 46 -3.74 13.05 3.46
CA ARG A 46 -4.61 13.91 4.28
C ARG A 46 -5.75 13.16 4.96
N LYS A 47 -6.18 12.06 4.37
CA LYS A 47 -7.27 11.22 4.88
C LYS A 47 -6.76 10.01 5.67
N ARG A 48 -5.43 9.87 5.83
CA ARG A 48 -4.81 8.68 6.43
C ARG A 48 -5.33 8.38 7.84
N GLU A 49 -5.44 9.41 8.69
CA GLU A 49 -6.01 9.22 10.04
C GLU A 49 -7.48 8.80 9.99
N GLY A 50 -8.27 9.38 9.08
CA GLY A 50 -9.64 8.94 8.85
C GLY A 50 -9.73 7.49 8.38
N TYR A 51 -8.80 7.03 7.55
CA TYR A 51 -8.69 5.61 7.18
C TYR A 51 -8.33 4.72 8.39
N ARG A 52 -7.43 5.17 9.27
CA ARG A 52 -7.09 4.45 10.51
C ARG A 52 -8.31 4.29 11.40
N GLU A 53 -9.06 5.36 11.63
CA GLU A 53 -10.30 5.33 12.41
C GLU A 53 -11.36 4.45 11.75
N ALA A 54 -11.58 4.60 10.44
CA ALA A 54 -12.59 3.89 9.67
C ALA A 54 -12.36 2.37 9.64
N PHE A 55 -11.12 1.94 9.56
CA PHE A 55 -10.72 0.55 9.36
C PHE A 55 -9.97 -0.04 10.56
N HIS A 56 -10.40 0.31 11.79
CA HIS A 56 -9.92 -0.30 13.05
C HIS A 56 -8.40 -0.29 13.20
N HIS A 57 -7.74 0.83 12.84
CA HIS A 57 -6.28 0.96 12.82
C HIS A 57 -5.58 -0.15 12.02
N PHE A 58 -6.22 -0.56 10.94
CA PHE A 58 -5.78 -1.63 10.03
C PHE A 58 -5.56 -2.99 10.71
N ASP A 59 -6.36 -3.26 11.75
CA ASP A 59 -6.52 -4.60 12.30
C ASP A 59 -7.27 -5.45 11.27
N VAL A 60 -6.53 -6.29 10.55
CA VAL A 60 -7.05 -7.02 9.38
C VAL A 60 -8.20 -7.95 9.73
N GLU A 61 -8.17 -8.56 10.92
CA GLU A 61 -9.24 -9.45 11.39
C GLU A 61 -10.54 -8.68 11.64
N LYS A 62 -10.45 -7.49 12.24
CA LYS A 62 -11.63 -6.63 12.46
C LYS A 62 -12.17 -6.09 11.14
N VAL A 63 -11.30 -5.68 10.24
CA VAL A 63 -11.71 -5.20 8.91
C VAL A 63 -12.41 -6.32 8.11
N ALA A 64 -11.90 -7.54 8.17
CA ALA A 64 -12.50 -8.69 7.49
C ALA A 64 -13.91 -9.05 8.00
N GLN A 65 -14.25 -8.65 9.24
CA GLN A 65 -15.55 -8.90 9.86
C GLN A 65 -16.56 -7.74 9.66
N MET A 66 -16.15 -6.64 9.04
CA MET A 66 -17.05 -5.50 8.81
C MET A 66 -18.27 -5.90 7.98
N THR A 67 -19.42 -5.35 8.38
CA THR A 67 -20.74 -5.69 7.85
C THR A 67 -21.24 -4.68 6.81
N GLN A 68 -22.42 -4.95 6.25
CA GLN A 68 -23.10 -3.99 5.38
C GLN A 68 -23.47 -2.68 6.12
N GLU A 69 -23.78 -2.75 7.41
CA GLU A 69 -24.06 -1.57 8.25
C GLU A 69 -22.82 -0.68 8.38
N ASP A 70 -21.64 -1.31 8.54
CA ASP A 70 -20.37 -0.58 8.57
C ASP A 70 -20.11 0.13 7.25
N ILE A 71 -20.40 -0.50 6.12
CA ILE A 71 -20.25 0.10 4.79
C ILE A 71 -21.15 1.33 4.67
N GLU A 72 -22.42 1.23 5.09
CA GLU A 72 -23.36 2.37 5.05
C GLU A 72 -22.88 3.52 5.94
N ARG A 73 -22.38 3.21 7.13
CA ARG A 73 -21.77 4.19 8.03
C ARG A 73 -20.57 4.87 7.39
N LEU A 74 -19.66 4.10 6.77
CA LEU A 74 -18.47 4.63 6.11
C LEU A 74 -18.79 5.48 4.87
N MET A 75 -19.90 5.22 4.18
CA MET A 75 -20.37 6.06 3.08
C MET A 75 -20.82 7.46 3.53
N GLN A 76 -21.06 7.65 4.83
CA GLN A 76 -21.39 8.96 5.44
C GLN A 76 -20.16 9.62 6.12
N TYR A 77 -19.04 8.90 6.25
CA TYR A 77 -17.87 9.37 6.95
C TYR A 77 -16.93 10.17 6.04
N ASP A 78 -16.69 11.44 6.38
CA ASP A 78 -15.88 12.35 5.57
C ASP A 78 -14.36 12.10 5.68
N GLY A 79 -13.92 11.31 6.64
CA GLY A 79 -12.51 10.98 6.88
C GLY A 79 -11.87 10.12 5.79
N ILE A 80 -12.66 9.47 4.94
CA ILE A 80 -12.18 8.62 3.84
C ILE A 80 -12.73 9.07 2.48
N VAL A 81 -12.26 8.42 1.42
CA VAL A 81 -12.87 8.55 0.08
C VAL A 81 -14.18 7.77 0.07
N LYS A 82 -15.31 8.48 -0.04
CA LYS A 82 -16.66 7.88 -0.05
C LYS A 82 -16.94 7.19 -1.38
N ASN A 83 -16.39 6.02 -1.55
CA ASN A 83 -16.58 5.17 -2.72
C ASN A 83 -16.89 3.74 -2.26
N ARG A 84 -18.14 3.32 -2.48
CA ARG A 84 -18.65 2.02 -2.04
C ARG A 84 -17.82 0.85 -2.57
N LEU A 85 -17.37 0.91 -3.83
CA LEU A 85 -16.56 -0.15 -4.41
C LEU A 85 -15.20 -0.26 -3.71
N LYS A 86 -14.56 0.86 -3.36
CA LYS A 86 -13.29 0.88 -2.62
C LYS A 86 -13.46 0.38 -1.18
N ILE A 87 -14.54 0.76 -0.51
CA ILE A 87 -14.85 0.27 0.85
C ILE A 87 -15.07 -1.24 0.83
N ASN A 88 -15.93 -1.73 -0.07
CA ASN A 88 -16.15 -3.17 -0.24
C ASN A 88 -14.86 -3.93 -0.57
N SER A 89 -14.01 -3.36 -1.45
CA SER A 89 -12.75 -3.99 -1.80
C SER A 89 -11.79 -4.08 -0.63
N THR A 90 -11.77 -3.10 0.26
CA THR A 90 -10.94 -3.14 1.47
C THR A 90 -11.33 -4.32 2.37
N ILE A 91 -12.63 -4.54 2.57
CA ILE A 91 -13.14 -5.68 3.37
C ILE A 91 -12.84 -7.01 2.68
N ASN A 92 -13.07 -7.11 1.37
CA ASN A 92 -12.72 -8.29 0.57
C ASN A 92 -11.22 -8.60 0.65
N ASN A 93 -10.39 -7.58 0.45
CA ASN A 93 -8.94 -7.72 0.47
C ASN A 93 -8.41 -8.12 1.85
N ALA A 94 -9.06 -7.67 2.94
CA ALA A 94 -8.72 -8.10 4.30
C ALA A 94 -8.90 -9.63 4.48
N LYS A 95 -9.99 -10.19 3.99
CA LYS A 95 -10.25 -11.64 4.05
C LYS A 95 -9.18 -12.43 3.27
N LEU A 96 -8.80 -11.93 2.11
CA LEU A 96 -7.76 -12.56 1.27
C LEU A 96 -6.36 -12.38 1.85
N PHE A 97 -6.10 -11.25 2.51
CA PHE A 97 -4.86 -11.00 3.23
C PHE A 97 -4.65 -12.03 4.34
N ILE A 98 -5.69 -12.29 5.15
CA ILE A 98 -5.67 -13.34 6.18
C ILE A 98 -5.41 -14.73 5.57
N ALA A 99 -6.02 -15.04 4.42
CA ALA A 99 -5.77 -16.30 3.74
C ALA A 99 -4.30 -16.45 3.32
N ILE A 100 -3.68 -15.38 2.81
CA ILE A 100 -2.24 -15.34 2.50
C ILE A 100 -1.38 -15.50 3.74
N GLN A 101 -1.72 -14.84 4.85
CA GLN A 101 -1.00 -15.02 6.12
C GLN A 101 -1.00 -16.48 6.58
N LYS A 102 -2.12 -17.17 6.43
CA LYS A 102 -2.23 -18.60 6.78
C LYS A 102 -1.40 -19.50 5.86
N GLU A 103 -1.33 -19.17 4.58
CA GLU A 103 -0.61 -19.96 3.56
C GLU A 103 0.91 -19.75 3.65
N TYR A 104 1.38 -18.51 3.82
CA TYR A 104 2.80 -18.13 3.77
C TYR A 104 3.42 -17.85 5.14
N GLY A 105 2.62 -17.80 6.19
CA GLY A 105 3.04 -17.43 7.55
C GLY A 105 3.02 -15.91 7.80
N SER A 106 3.11 -15.07 6.75
CA SER A 106 2.92 -13.62 6.80
C SER A 106 2.73 -13.06 5.38
N PHE A 107 2.13 -11.88 5.29
CA PHE A 107 2.03 -11.15 4.02
C PHE A 107 3.41 -10.66 3.55
N TYR A 108 4.29 -10.33 4.48
CA TYR A 108 5.69 -9.99 4.20
C TYR A 108 6.40 -11.13 3.44
N LYS A 109 6.32 -12.37 3.93
CA LYS A 109 6.93 -13.53 3.27
C LYS A 109 6.32 -13.80 1.89
N TYR A 110 5.00 -13.67 1.77
CA TYR A 110 4.32 -13.76 0.49
C TYR A 110 4.85 -12.74 -0.51
N THR A 111 4.97 -11.48 -0.11
CA THR A 111 5.52 -10.42 -0.98
C THR A 111 6.94 -10.76 -1.42
N LEU A 112 7.82 -11.16 -0.48
CA LEU A 112 9.20 -11.54 -0.81
C LEU A 112 9.31 -12.75 -1.75
N SER A 113 8.31 -13.62 -1.80
CA SER A 113 8.33 -14.78 -2.70
C SER A 113 8.39 -14.41 -4.18
N PHE A 114 8.01 -13.17 -4.55
CA PHE A 114 8.11 -12.65 -5.91
C PHE A 114 9.47 -12.04 -6.24
N PHE A 115 10.36 -11.90 -5.26
CA PHE A 115 11.65 -11.24 -5.42
C PHE A 115 12.81 -12.21 -5.59
N PRO A 116 13.80 -11.90 -6.44
CA PRO A 116 15.01 -12.70 -6.57
C PRO A 116 15.69 -12.88 -5.22
N LYS A 117 16.06 -14.13 -4.89
CA LYS A 117 16.68 -14.49 -3.60
C LYS A 117 15.88 -14.05 -2.35
N GLN A 118 14.59 -13.74 -2.51
CA GLN A 118 13.70 -13.23 -1.45
C GLN A 118 14.29 -12.02 -0.72
N ARG A 119 14.78 -11.05 -1.48
CA ARG A 119 15.39 -9.81 -0.97
C ARG A 119 14.86 -8.59 -1.70
N ALA A 120 14.80 -7.47 -0.97
CA ALA A 120 14.48 -6.18 -1.53
C ALA A 120 15.48 -5.78 -2.64
N ILE A 121 14.99 -5.03 -3.61
CA ILE A 121 15.76 -4.50 -4.75
C ILE A 121 16.13 -3.06 -4.46
N VAL A 122 17.38 -2.68 -4.72
CA VAL A 122 17.85 -1.30 -4.72
C VAL A 122 18.20 -0.88 -6.15
N ASN A 123 17.43 0.04 -6.71
CA ASN A 123 17.66 0.60 -8.03
C ASN A 123 18.54 1.86 -7.96
N ASN A 124 19.26 2.17 -9.04
CA ASN A 124 20.14 3.34 -9.14
C ASN A 124 19.65 4.26 -10.24
N PHE A 125 18.56 4.98 -9.98
CA PHE A 125 18.02 5.97 -10.91
C PHE A 125 18.61 7.37 -10.63
N LYS A 126 18.96 8.08 -11.70
CA LYS A 126 19.45 9.47 -11.62
C LYS A 126 18.35 10.51 -11.76
N THR A 127 17.26 10.15 -12.40
CA THR A 127 16.12 11.05 -12.65
C THR A 127 14.80 10.33 -12.44
N LEU A 128 13.75 11.07 -12.08
CA LEU A 128 12.40 10.54 -11.92
C LEU A 128 11.85 9.89 -13.20
N SER A 129 12.28 10.35 -14.37
CA SER A 129 11.86 9.77 -15.65
C SER A 129 12.38 8.36 -15.89
N GLN A 130 13.39 7.92 -15.15
CA GLN A 130 13.91 6.56 -15.21
C GLN A 130 13.14 5.58 -14.32
N VAL A 131 12.42 6.09 -13.33
CA VAL A 131 11.62 5.24 -12.41
C VAL A 131 10.44 4.65 -13.19
N PRO A 132 10.33 3.32 -13.29
CA PRO A 132 9.26 2.70 -14.04
C PRO A 132 7.93 2.77 -13.31
N ALA A 133 6.83 2.59 -14.03
CA ALA A 133 5.49 2.50 -13.44
C ALA A 133 5.17 1.09 -12.89
N THR A 134 5.90 0.08 -13.34
CA THR A 134 5.75 -1.34 -12.96
C THR A 134 7.10 -2.05 -13.02
N SER A 135 7.18 -3.24 -12.44
CA SER A 135 8.33 -4.13 -12.54
C SER A 135 7.87 -5.58 -12.77
N PRO A 136 8.79 -6.51 -13.13
CA PRO A 136 8.45 -7.94 -13.21
C PRO A 136 7.84 -8.48 -11.91
N GLU A 137 8.32 -8.04 -10.74
CA GLU A 137 7.83 -8.43 -9.43
C GLU A 137 6.40 -7.91 -9.20
N SER A 138 6.13 -6.63 -9.51
CA SER A 138 4.78 -6.05 -9.38
C SER A 138 3.79 -6.67 -10.36
N ASP A 139 4.23 -7.01 -11.58
CA ASP A 139 3.41 -7.70 -12.57
C ASP A 139 3.03 -9.11 -12.09
N ALA A 140 4.01 -9.87 -11.60
CA ALA A 140 3.79 -11.22 -11.09
C ALA A 140 2.90 -11.22 -9.84
N MET A 141 3.20 -10.35 -8.86
CA MET A 141 2.43 -10.25 -7.61
C MET A 141 0.99 -9.78 -7.88
N SER A 142 0.80 -8.74 -8.68
CA SER A 142 -0.54 -8.23 -8.99
C SER A 142 -1.38 -9.26 -9.76
N LYS A 143 -0.76 -10.04 -10.64
CA LYS A 143 -1.41 -11.13 -11.36
C LYS A 143 -1.88 -12.23 -10.41
N ASP A 144 -1.03 -12.67 -9.47
CA ASP A 144 -1.39 -13.66 -8.44
C ASP A 144 -2.48 -13.13 -7.52
N MET A 145 -2.34 -11.91 -7.01
CA MET A 145 -3.34 -11.28 -6.15
C MET A 145 -4.70 -11.15 -6.84
N ARG A 146 -4.71 -10.77 -8.13
CA ARG A 146 -5.95 -10.73 -8.93
C ARG A 146 -6.58 -12.11 -9.06
N LYS A 147 -5.78 -13.13 -9.33
CA LYS A 147 -6.24 -14.52 -9.39
C LYS A 147 -6.86 -15.00 -8.08
N ARG A 148 -6.32 -14.53 -6.93
CA ARG A 148 -6.87 -14.79 -5.60
C ARG A 148 -8.15 -13.99 -5.31
N GLY A 149 -8.48 -12.97 -6.11
CA GLY A 149 -9.69 -12.16 -5.98
C GLY A 149 -9.49 -10.78 -5.39
N PHE A 150 -8.26 -10.30 -5.18
CA PHE A 150 -8.00 -8.93 -4.75
C PHE A 150 -8.53 -7.92 -5.76
N LYS A 151 -9.02 -6.79 -5.24
CA LYS A 151 -9.59 -5.70 -6.02
C LYS A 151 -8.76 -4.43 -5.85
N PHE A 152 -8.77 -3.56 -6.87
CA PHE A 152 -8.02 -2.29 -6.91
C PHE A 152 -6.50 -2.44 -6.64
N PHE A 153 -5.91 -3.55 -7.05
CA PHE A 153 -4.49 -3.83 -6.87
C PHE A 153 -3.86 -4.32 -8.18
N GLY A 154 -3.86 -3.45 -9.20
CA GLY A 154 -3.15 -3.67 -10.47
C GLY A 154 -1.65 -3.46 -10.33
N SER A 155 -0.86 -3.76 -11.38
CA SER A 155 0.61 -3.73 -11.32
C SER A 155 1.17 -2.37 -10.91
N THR A 156 0.62 -1.25 -11.41
CA THR A 156 1.05 0.10 -11.02
C THR A 156 0.83 0.38 -9.54
N ILE A 157 -0.34 0.01 -9.00
CA ILE A 157 -0.64 0.15 -7.55
C ILE A 157 0.24 -0.80 -6.74
N CYS A 158 0.43 -2.02 -7.21
CA CYS A 158 1.34 -2.98 -6.60
C CYS A 158 2.78 -2.42 -6.54
N TYR A 159 3.28 -1.82 -7.63
CA TYR A 159 4.60 -1.22 -7.64
C TYR A 159 4.74 -0.07 -6.65
N ALA A 160 3.74 0.82 -6.58
CA ALA A 160 3.70 1.89 -5.58
C ALA A 160 3.72 1.34 -4.14
N PHE A 161 2.97 0.27 -3.88
CA PHE A 161 3.02 -0.45 -2.60
C PHE A 161 4.41 -1.01 -2.29
N LEU A 162 5.07 -1.64 -3.29
CA LEU A 162 6.42 -2.20 -3.12
C LEU A 162 7.46 -1.11 -2.83
N GLN A 163 7.34 0.06 -3.48
CA GLN A 163 8.17 1.24 -3.19
C GLN A 163 7.90 1.77 -1.78
N ALA A 164 6.63 2.01 -1.42
CA ALA A 164 6.25 2.57 -0.13
C ALA A 164 6.73 1.71 1.05
N ALA A 165 6.58 0.39 0.93
CA ALA A 165 6.95 -0.59 1.97
C ALA A 165 8.42 -1.03 1.94
N GLY A 166 9.26 -0.45 1.08
CA GLY A 166 10.70 -0.69 1.05
C GLY A 166 11.12 -2.04 0.45
N PHE A 167 10.24 -2.73 -0.28
CA PHE A 167 10.63 -3.90 -1.09
C PHE A 167 11.43 -3.50 -2.33
N VAL A 168 11.21 -2.28 -2.81
CA VAL A 168 11.97 -1.65 -3.90
C VAL A 168 12.42 -0.27 -3.43
N ASN A 169 13.73 -0.03 -3.40
CA ASN A 169 14.28 1.29 -3.09
C ASN A 169 14.55 2.04 -4.40
N ASP A 170 13.66 2.97 -4.73
CA ASP A 170 13.73 3.83 -5.92
C ASP A 170 14.10 5.29 -5.60
N HIS A 171 14.64 5.56 -4.42
CA HIS A 171 15.24 6.87 -4.17
C HIS A 171 16.31 7.16 -5.21
N LEU A 172 16.33 8.38 -5.74
CA LEU A 172 17.35 8.80 -6.69
C LEU A 172 18.74 8.74 -6.07
N GLU A 173 19.78 8.65 -6.91
CA GLU A 173 21.16 8.52 -6.43
C GLU A 173 21.60 9.67 -5.53
N ASP A 174 21.10 10.89 -5.77
CA ASP A 174 21.39 12.09 -5.00
C ASP A 174 20.43 12.34 -3.84
N CYS A 175 19.42 11.47 -3.65
CA CYS A 175 18.51 11.59 -2.52
C CYS A 175 19.20 11.13 -1.22
N PHE A 176 19.20 12.00 -0.20
CA PHE A 176 19.79 11.68 1.10
C PHE A 176 19.16 10.44 1.79
N CYS A 177 17.90 10.16 1.49
CA CYS A 177 17.22 8.96 2.01
C CYS A 177 17.79 7.66 1.43
N LYS A 178 18.48 7.69 0.29
CA LYS A 178 19.02 6.49 -0.35
C LYS A 178 20.13 5.85 0.45
N ALA A 179 20.97 6.64 1.09
CA ALA A 179 22.16 6.17 1.82
C ALA A 179 21.83 5.55 3.19
N VAL A 180 20.63 5.76 3.70
CA VAL A 180 20.18 5.34 5.04
C VAL A 180 19.49 3.97 5.02
N ARG A 181 19.41 3.30 3.84
CA ARG A 181 18.54 2.13 3.64
C ARG A 181 19.21 0.98 2.94
#